data_7ebde84491d9a5e9dacc57fd1daae41f
#
_entry.id   7ebde84491d9a5e9dacc57fd1daae41f
#
_cell.length_a   1.000
_cell.length_b   1.000
_cell.length_c   1.000
_cell.angle_alpha   90.00
_cell.angle_beta   90.00
_cell.angle_gamma   90.00
#
_symmetry.space_group_name_H-M   'P 1'
#
loop_
_entity.id
_entity.type
_entity.pdbx_description
1 polymer ?
#
loop_
_entity_poly.entity_id
_entity_poly.type
_entity_poly.pdbx_seq_one_letter_code
_entity_poly.pdbx_strand_id
1 'polypeptide(L)'
;MIHLILDSTSGVGADFLALHPNVHCISLTIEMGENYVPESEATIKAVIDYSEATKKSVPTSQPSTGDFLKLFSDIPAEDPIIVLCICSTISGTYNGALLAARQSGRKNITVINTRTTAIGMIHLLEDGLDMIQKGLSYEEIAKALEEASMRTGLTVALDTIDYLKRGGRIGKAAGLIGSILKIKPVIYLNENNEVDALGKVRTTKKANALMIDYLKKQEPLKRLGIVHIENEAGAKVLYDKAKEMYPDMDITLTTATPVLTAYLGPGLTGFIFERAK
;
A
#
# COMPACT_ATOMS: atom_id res chain seq x y z
N MET A 1 17.61 8.50 18.50
CA MET A 1 16.11 8.52 18.22
C MET A 1 15.80 7.37 17.26
N ILE A 2 14.61 6.70 17.34
CA ILE A 2 14.25 5.66 16.35
C ILE A 2 13.58 6.34 15.16
N HIS A 3 14.09 6.08 13.95
CA HIS A 3 13.54 6.62 12.71
C HIS A 3 12.72 5.57 11.98
N LEU A 4 11.55 5.99 11.45
CA LEU A 4 10.67 5.18 10.62
C LEU A 4 10.68 5.72 9.19
N ILE A 5 10.92 4.86 8.21
CA ILE A 5 10.93 5.23 6.79
C ILE A 5 9.83 4.45 6.10
N LEU A 6 8.99 5.13 5.31
CA LEU A 6 8.01 4.51 4.42
C LEU A 6 8.36 4.82 2.97
N ASP A 7 7.95 3.98 2.05
CA ASP A 7 7.89 4.39 0.66
C ASP A 7 6.58 5.15 0.36
N SER A 8 6.59 5.91 -0.73
CA SER A 8 5.50 6.84 -1.09
C SER A 8 4.16 6.17 -1.37
N THR A 9 4.12 4.87 -1.64
CA THR A 9 2.86 4.12 -1.82
C THR A 9 2.03 4.03 -0.55
N SER A 10 2.59 4.40 0.61
CA SER A 10 1.86 4.56 1.87
C SER A 10 0.83 5.69 1.81
N GLY A 11 1.09 6.72 1.01
CA GLY A 11 0.28 7.93 0.98
C GLY A 11 0.44 8.83 2.21
N VAL A 12 1.55 8.68 2.96
CA VAL A 12 1.81 9.56 4.11
C VAL A 12 1.90 11.01 3.65
N GLY A 13 1.10 11.88 4.26
CA GLY A 13 0.98 13.29 3.88
C GLY A 13 2.15 14.14 4.37
N ALA A 14 2.44 15.25 3.65
CA ALA A 14 3.49 16.18 4.02
C ALA A 14 3.27 16.81 5.41
N ASP A 15 2.02 17.11 5.77
CA ASP A 15 1.68 17.66 7.09
C ASP A 15 2.01 16.67 8.21
N PHE A 16 1.76 15.38 7.98
CA PHE A 16 2.13 14.35 8.95
C PHE A 16 3.65 14.27 9.13
N LEU A 17 4.41 14.28 8.03
CA LEU A 17 5.88 14.27 8.06
C LEU A 17 6.45 15.49 8.77
N ALA A 18 5.85 16.68 8.57
CA ALA A 18 6.28 17.92 9.23
C ALA A 18 6.10 17.86 10.78
N LEU A 19 5.10 17.12 11.26
CA LEU A 19 4.84 16.93 12.68
C LEU A 19 5.70 15.81 13.32
N HIS A 20 6.29 14.92 12.51
CA HIS A 20 7.06 13.76 12.98
C HIS A 20 8.45 13.75 12.37
N PRO A 21 9.42 14.50 12.91
CA PRO A 21 10.76 14.65 12.33
C PRO A 21 11.58 13.36 12.26
N ASN A 22 11.15 12.31 12.96
CA ASN A 22 11.72 10.97 12.90
C ASN A 22 11.00 10.05 11.90
N VAL A 23 10.03 10.56 11.12
CA VAL A 23 9.37 9.82 10.05
C VAL A 23 9.81 10.38 8.71
N HIS A 24 10.19 9.51 7.79
CA HIS A 24 10.66 9.87 6.47
C HIS A 24 9.87 9.12 5.39
N CYS A 25 9.74 9.75 4.24
CA CYS A 25 9.14 9.12 3.05
C CYS A 25 10.15 9.11 1.92
N ILE A 26 10.35 7.94 1.31
CA ILE A 26 11.16 7.79 0.11
C ILE A 26 10.25 7.60 -1.11
N SER A 27 10.43 8.43 -2.15
CA SER A 27 9.51 8.48 -3.27
C SER A 27 9.85 7.46 -4.35
N LEU A 28 8.81 6.74 -4.84
CA LEU A 28 8.88 6.05 -6.13
C LEU A 28 8.79 7.09 -7.25
N THR A 29 9.16 6.68 -8.48
CA THR A 29 9.10 7.52 -9.68
C THR A 29 8.06 6.98 -10.65
N ILE A 30 7.32 7.88 -11.29
CA ILE A 30 6.31 7.57 -12.32
C ILE A 30 6.84 8.06 -13.67
N GLU A 31 6.75 7.23 -14.71
CA GLU A 31 7.21 7.54 -16.06
C GLU A 31 6.01 7.86 -16.96
N MET A 32 5.92 9.12 -17.38
CA MET A 32 4.88 9.59 -18.31
C MET A 32 5.54 10.16 -19.57
N GLY A 33 5.80 9.27 -20.55
CA GLY A 33 6.57 9.60 -21.76
C GLY A 33 8.04 9.80 -21.43
N GLU A 34 8.58 10.98 -21.71
CA GLU A 34 9.97 11.35 -21.38
C GLU A 34 10.11 11.96 -19.97
N ASN A 35 8.99 12.13 -19.26
CA ASN A 35 8.98 12.74 -17.93
C ASN A 35 9.06 11.66 -16.84
N TYR A 36 10.03 11.82 -15.95
CA TYR A 36 10.23 11.01 -14.75
C TYR A 36 9.84 11.87 -13.55
N VAL A 37 8.69 11.59 -12.95
CA VAL A 37 8.12 12.43 -11.89
C VAL A 37 8.12 11.66 -10.58
N PRO A 38 8.70 12.19 -9.49
CA PRO A 38 8.53 11.61 -8.16
C PRO A 38 7.05 11.48 -7.81
N GLU A 39 6.64 10.40 -7.15
CA GLU A 39 5.23 10.21 -6.77
C GLU A 39 4.69 11.36 -5.93
N SER A 40 5.54 11.95 -5.08
CA SER A 40 5.20 13.13 -4.26
C SER A 40 4.78 14.37 -5.05
N GLU A 41 5.15 14.45 -6.33
CA GLU A 41 4.84 15.55 -7.24
C GLU A 41 3.77 15.17 -8.28
N ALA A 42 3.43 13.89 -8.37
CA ALA A 42 2.44 13.39 -9.31
C ALA A 42 1.02 13.50 -8.75
N THR A 43 0.03 13.59 -9.64
CA THR A 43 -1.38 13.52 -9.26
C THR A 43 -2.05 12.28 -9.86
N ILE A 44 -3.04 11.73 -9.15
CA ILE A 44 -3.87 10.63 -9.63
C ILE A 44 -4.46 10.96 -11.01
N LYS A 45 -4.97 12.19 -11.15
CA LYS A 45 -5.56 12.67 -12.41
C LYS A 45 -4.57 12.64 -13.57
N ALA A 46 -3.34 13.10 -13.37
CA ALA A 46 -2.31 13.10 -14.42
C ALA A 46 -1.98 11.67 -14.90
N VAL A 47 -1.89 10.71 -13.95
CA VAL A 47 -1.65 9.30 -14.26
C VAL A 47 -2.80 8.70 -15.07
N ILE A 48 -4.04 8.97 -14.67
CA ILE A 48 -5.23 8.50 -15.40
C ILE A 48 -5.29 9.11 -16.80
N ASP A 49 -5.17 10.44 -16.90
CA ASP A 49 -5.23 11.15 -18.18
C ASP A 49 -4.16 10.62 -19.16
N TYR A 50 -2.94 10.43 -18.70
CA TYR A 50 -1.87 9.85 -19.52
C TYR A 50 -2.18 8.43 -19.97
N SER A 51 -2.61 7.56 -19.05
CA SER A 51 -2.97 6.17 -19.36
C SER A 51 -4.14 6.09 -20.36
N GLU A 52 -5.16 6.93 -20.19
CA GLU A 52 -6.33 6.96 -21.06
C GLU A 52 -5.99 7.50 -22.45
N ALA A 53 -5.17 8.55 -22.53
CA ALA A 53 -4.75 9.15 -23.81
C ALA A 53 -3.86 8.21 -24.62
N THR A 54 -2.93 7.52 -23.98
CA THR A 54 -1.94 6.67 -24.66
C THR A 54 -2.37 5.22 -24.82
N LYS A 55 -3.33 4.75 -24.01
CA LYS A 55 -3.71 3.33 -23.86
C LYS A 55 -2.53 2.42 -23.49
N LYS A 56 -1.43 3.00 -22.97
CA LYS A 56 -0.24 2.27 -22.52
C LYS A 56 -0.25 2.09 -21.00
N SER A 57 0.64 1.23 -20.51
CA SER A 57 0.98 1.21 -19.08
C SER A 57 1.66 2.53 -18.70
N VAL A 58 1.53 2.90 -17.44
CA VAL A 58 2.29 3.97 -16.81
C VAL A 58 3.37 3.27 -15.98
N PRO A 59 4.63 3.17 -16.48
CA PRO A 59 5.69 2.50 -15.74
C PRO A 59 6.00 3.27 -14.46
N THR A 60 6.46 2.54 -13.45
CA THR A 60 6.99 3.13 -12.23
C THR A 60 8.28 2.47 -11.83
N SER A 61 9.16 3.24 -11.21
CA SER A 61 10.43 2.75 -10.69
C SER A 61 10.44 2.83 -9.17
N GLN A 62 10.95 1.77 -8.53
CA GLN A 62 11.25 1.80 -7.10
C GLN A 62 12.34 2.84 -6.80
N PRO A 63 12.45 3.34 -5.55
CA PRO A 63 13.58 4.17 -5.15
C PRO A 63 14.89 3.45 -5.45
N SER A 64 15.88 4.18 -5.95
CA SER A 64 17.20 3.60 -6.22
C SER A 64 17.92 3.23 -4.92
N THR A 65 18.89 2.30 -5.01
CA THR A 65 19.77 2.00 -3.87
C THR A 65 20.50 3.26 -3.40
N GLY A 66 20.85 4.17 -4.32
CA GLY A 66 21.48 5.44 -4.00
C GLY A 66 20.59 6.38 -3.18
N ASP A 67 19.28 6.44 -3.47
CA ASP A 67 18.33 7.25 -2.71
C ASP A 67 18.19 6.75 -1.26
N PHE A 68 18.11 5.42 -1.08
CA PHE A 68 18.12 4.82 0.25
C PHE A 68 19.43 5.10 1.00
N LEU A 69 20.58 4.92 0.35
CA LEU A 69 21.89 5.18 0.96
C LEU A 69 22.02 6.64 1.39
N LYS A 70 21.57 7.57 0.54
CA LYS A 70 21.55 8.99 0.88
C LYS A 70 20.69 9.23 2.12
N LEU A 71 19.43 8.74 2.12
CA LEU A 71 18.53 8.90 3.26
C LEU A 71 19.10 8.32 4.55
N PHE A 72 19.74 7.14 4.48
CA PHE A 72 20.38 6.53 5.64
C PHE A 72 21.57 7.35 6.15
N SER A 73 22.32 8.02 5.26
CA SER A 73 23.44 8.88 5.63
C SER A 73 23.01 10.22 6.24
N ASP A 74 21.82 10.70 5.91
CA ASP A 74 21.25 11.92 6.46
C ASP A 74 20.75 11.73 7.92
N ILE A 75 20.60 10.47 8.38
CA ILE A 75 20.21 10.10 9.74
C ILE A 75 21.48 9.80 10.59
N PRO A 76 21.61 10.33 11.82
CA PRO A 76 22.75 10.05 12.68
C PRO A 76 23.08 8.56 12.79
N ALA A 77 24.36 8.21 12.77
CA ALA A 77 24.80 6.81 12.68
C ALA A 77 24.36 5.94 13.86
N GLU A 78 24.23 6.55 15.04
CA GLU A 78 23.78 5.91 16.28
C GLU A 78 22.26 5.69 16.32
N ASP A 79 21.50 6.44 15.53
CA ASP A 79 20.03 6.36 15.53
C ASP A 79 19.54 5.16 14.70
N PRO A 80 18.77 4.23 15.29
CA PRO A 80 18.27 3.07 14.55
C PRO A 80 17.15 3.44 13.56
N ILE A 81 17.05 2.65 12.49
CA ILE A 81 16.14 2.87 11.37
C ILE A 81 15.27 1.63 11.15
N ILE A 82 13.96 1.80 11.07
CA ILE A 82 13.02 0.77 10.59
C ILE A 82 12.41 1.26 9.27
N VAL A 83 12.60 0.48 8.21
CA VAL A 83 12.06 0.78 6.87
C VAL A 83 10.84 -0.08 6.61
N LEU A 84 9.68 0.53 6.42
CA LEU A 84 8.42 -0.11 6.09
C LEU A 84 8.19 -0.03 4.57
N CYS A 85 8.36 -1.14 3.86
CA CYS A 85 8.23 -1.17 2.40
C CYS A 85 6.91 -1.81 1.96
N ILE A 86 6.35 -1.29 0.88
CA ILE A 86 5.24 -1.95 0.16
C ILE A 86 5.51 -3.44 -0.05
N CYS A 87 4.43 -4.22 -0.14
CA CYS A 87 4.46 -5.66 -0.39
C CYS A 87 5.47 -6.06 -1.48
N SER A 88 6.40 -6.95 -1.12
CA SER A 88 7.55 -7.32 -1.94
C SER A 88 7.21 -8.11 -3.21
N THR A 89 6.01 -8.69 -3.30
CA THR A 89 5.56 -9.44 -4.48
C THR A 89 5.05 -8.53 -5.60
N ILE A 90 4.71 -7.27 -5.27
CA ILE A 90 4.21 -6.29 -6.24
C ILE A 90 5.19 -5.16 -6.55
N SER A 91 6.25 -5.01 -5.73
CA SER A 91 7.31 -4.00 -5.92
C SER A 91 8.67 -4.51 -5.50
N GLY A 92 9.71 -4.08 -6.19
CA GLY A 92 11.11 -4.34 -5.81
C GLY A 92 11.64 -3.46 -4.68
N THR A 93 10.85 -2.51 -4.16
CA THR A 93 11.26 -1.53 -3.13
C THR A 93 11.88 -2.20 -1.90
N TYR A 94 11.26 -3.27 -1.39
CA TYR A 94 11.78 -4.03 -0.26
C TYR A 94 13.19 -4.60 -0.53
N ASN A 95 13.41 -5.20 -1.70
CA ASN A 95 14.71 -5.76 -2.06
C ASN A 95 15.76 -4.66 -2.26
N GLY A 96 15.37 -3.51 -2.84
CA GLY A 96 16.23 -2.34 -2.98
C GLY A 96 16.66 -1.77 -1.63
N ALA A 97 15.74 -1.65 -0.70
CA ALA A 97 16.01 -1.21 0.68
C ALA A 97 16.95 -2.18 1.42
N LEU A 98 16.72 -3.50 1.29
CA LEU A 98 17.62 -4.52 1.87
C LEU A 98 19.05 -4.42 1.31
N LEU A 99 19.19 -4.21 0.01
CA LEU A 99 20.50 -4.03 -0.62
C LEU A 99 21.19 -2.79 -0.08
N ALA A 100 20.48 -1.66 -0.01
CA ALA A 100 21.00 -0.42 0.53
C ALA A 100 21.39 -0.54 2.02
N ALA A 101 20.56 -1.20 2.84
CA ALA A 101 20.88 -1.44 4.25
C ALA A 101 22.20 -2.24 4.41
N ARG A 102 22.41 -3.27 3.58
CA ARG A 102 23.67 -4.03 3.57
C ARG A 102 24.86 -3.18 3.12
N GLN A 103 24.70 -2.37 2.07
CA GLN A 103 25.77 -1.53 1.52
C GLN A 103 26.12 -0.36 2.43
N SER A 104 25.19 0.13 3.26
CA SER A 104 25.45 1.21 4.20
C SER A 104 26.45 0.86 5.30
N GLY A 105 26.66 -0.44 5.55
CA GLY A 105 27.50 -0.95 6.64
C GLY A 105 26.89 -0.74 8.05
N ARG A 106 25.74 -0.10 8.17
CA ARG A 106 25.04 0.11 9.45
C ARG A 106 24.38 -1.19 9.92
N LYS A 107 24.49 -1.47 11.23
CA LYS A 107 23.90 -2.66 11.86
C LYS A 107 22.52 -2.40 12.49
N ASN A 108 22.14 -1.14 12.58
CA ASN A 108 20.93 -0.66 13.21
C ASN A 108 19.84 -0.27 12.18
N ILE A 109 19.74 -0.98 11.06
CA ILE A 109 18.69 -0.82 10.06
C ILE A 109 17.94 -2.13 9.93
N THR A 110 16.63 -2.10 10.20
CA THR A 110 15.70 -3.21 9.90
C THR A 110 14.79 -2.82 8.74
N VAL A 111 14.69 -3.66 7.73
CA VAL A 111 13.79 -3.49 6.59
C VAL A 111 12.66 -4.50 6.69
N ILE A 112 11.43 -4.04 6.71
CA ILE A 112 10.21 -4.84 6.90
C ILE A 112 9.41 -4.83 5.59
N ASN A 113 9.09 -6.03 5.09
CA ASN A 113 8.06 -6.21 4.08
C ASN A 113 6.69 -6.08 4.75
N THR A 114 5.98 -4.99 4.53
CA THR A 114 4.69 -4.74 5.20
C THR A 114 3.57 -5.68 4.76
N ARG A 115 3.76 -6.41 3.64
CA ARG A 115 2.76 -7.30 3.02
C ARG A 115 1.45 -6.60 2.66
N THR A 116 1.48 -5.28 2.62
CA THR A 116 0.35 -4.39 2.34
C THR A 116 0.82 -3.16 1.55
N THR A 117 -0.03 -2.16 1.42
CA THR A 117 0.23 -0.86 0.78
C THR A 117 -0.73 0.19 1.33
N ALA A 118 -0.62 1.43 0.90
CA ALA A 118 -1.52 2.54 1.26
C ALA A 118 -1.76 2.63 2.78
N ILE A 119 -3.01 2.79 3.19
CA ILE A 119 -3.41 2.94 4.61
C ILE A 119 -2.91 1.79 5.50
N GLY A 120 -2.67 0.60 4.96
CA GLY A 120 -2.11 -0.51 5.73
C GLY A 120 -0.68 -0.26 6.20
N MET A 121 0.11 0.49 5.42
CA MET A 121 1.45 0.93 5.85
C MET A 121 1.36 2.03 6.91
N ILE A 122 0.36 2.94 6.80
CA ILE A 122 0.10 3.96 7.81
C ILE A 122 -0.29 3.32 9.15
N HIS A 123 -1.11 2.28 9.15
CA HIS A 123 -1.46 1.55 10.37
C HIS A 123 -0.22 1.00 11.08
N LEU A 124 0.75 0.44 10.33
CA LEU A 124 2.02 -0.04 10.90
C LEU A 124 2.91 1.11 11.38
N LEU A 125 2.91 2.25 10.67
CA LEU A 125 3.62 3.46 11.10
C LEU A 125 3.08 3.96 12.44
N GLU A 126 1.76 4.08 12.58
CA GLU A 126 1.11 4.52 13.82
C GLU A 126 1.41 3.58 15.00
N ASP A 127 1.40 2.27 14.75
CA ASP A 127 1.82 1.28 15.77
C ASP A 127 3.28 1.50 16.17
N GLY A 128 4.17 1.76 15.21
CA GLY A 128 5.57 2.04 15.48
C GLY A 128 5.76 3.30 16.32
N LEU A 129 5.06 4.39 15.98
CA LEU A 129 5.11 5.64 16.73
C LEU A 129 4.57 5.49 18.16
N ASP A 130 3.45 4.76 18.33
CA ASP A 130 2.88 4.47 19.64
C ASP A 130 3.89 3.67 20.53
N MET A 131 4.56 2.67 19.94
CA MET A 131 5.58 1.91 20.65
C MET A 131 6.82 2.75 21.00
N ILE A 132 7.25 3.66 20.11
CA ILE A 132 8.32 4.64 20.41
C ILE A 132 7.92 5.53 21.58
N GLN A 133 6.70 6.06 21.56
CA GLN A 133 6.17 6.90 22.63
C GLN A 133 6.10 6.17 23.99
N LYS A 134 5.82 4.87 23.96
CA LYS A 134 5.83 3.99 25.15
C LYS A 134 7.23 3.60 25.63
N GLY A 135 8.28 4.00 24.90
CA GLY A 135 9.68 3.77 25.28
C GLY A 135 10.17 2.34 25.01
N LEU A 136 9.55 1.58 24.11
CA LEU A 136 10.05 0.27 23.71
C LEU A 136 11.39 0.40 22.97
N SER A 137 12.24 -0.63 23.08
CA SER A 137 13.50 -0.69 22.35
C SER A 137 13.29 -0.87 20.84
N TYR A 138 14.30 -0.52 20.06
CA TYR A 138 14.31 -0.71 18.61
C TYR A 138 14.02 -2.15 18.21
N GLU A 139 14.63 -3.13 18.89
CA GLU A 139 14.47 -4.55 18.61
C GLU A 139 13.03 -5.04 18.90
N GLU A 140 12.44 -4.56 19.99
CA GLU A 140 11.04 -4.87 20.33
C GLU A 140 10.08 -4.30 19.29
N ILE A 141 10.30 -3.05 18.87
CA ILE A 141 9.47 -2.37 17.86
C ILE A 141 9.61 -3.07 16.51
N ALA A 142 10.83 -3.33 16.06
CA ALA A 142 11.07 -4.01 14.78
C ALA A 142 10.39 -5.38 14.73
N LYS A 143 10.53 -6.18 15.79
CA LYS A 143 9.88 -7.49 15.91
C LYS A 143 8.35 -7.37 15.91
N ALA A 144 7.80 -6.44 16.68
CA ALA A 144 6.36 -6.24 16.78
C ALA A 144 5.75 -5.82 15.44
N LEU A 145 6.43 -4.93 14.68
CA LEU A 145 6.00 -4.50 13.35
C LEU A 145 6.12 -5.61 12.30
N GLU A 146 7.14 -6.45 12.38
CA GLU A 146 7.26 -7.63 11.52
C GLU A 146 6.13 -8.63 11.78
N GLU A 147 5.82 -8.92 13.05
CA GLU A 147 4.67 -9.75 13.43
C GLU A 147 3.34 -9.12 12.99
N ALA A 148 3.16 -7.79 13.12
CA ALA A 148 1.98 -7.08 12.67
C ALA A 148 1.81 -7.17 11.15
N SER A 149 2.91 -7.05 10.39
CA SER A 149 2.88 -7.16 8.92
C SER A 149 2.33 -8.51 8.43
N MET A 150 2.49 -9.59 9.20
CA MET A 150 1.96 -10.92 8.85
C MET A 150 0.43 -11.02 9.03
N ARG A 151 -0.17 -10.05 9.73
CA ARG A 151 -1.61 -9.98 9.96
C ARG A 151 -2.33 -9.00 9.05
N THR A 152 -1.58 -8.25 8.23
CA THR A 152 -2.18 -7.34 7.24
C THR A 152 -2.84 -8.11 6.11
N GLY A 153 -3.82 -7.50 5.50
CA GLY A 153 -4.48 -8.02 4.31
C GLY A 153 -5.25 -6.94 3.58
N LEU A 154 -5.62 -7.23 2.35
CA LEU A 154 -6.44 -6.33 1.54
C LEU A 154 -7.36 -7.09 0.59
N THR A 155 -8.46 -6.45 0.22
CA THR A 155 -9.30 -6.85 -0.91
C THR A 155 -9.87 -5.62 -1.58
N VAL A 156 -9.81 -5.59 -2.91
CA VAL A 156 -10.26 -4.45 -3.69
C VAL A 156 -11.08 -4.89 -4.90
N ALA A 157 -12.10 -4.11 -5.23
CA ALA A 157 -12.87 -4.24 -6.45
C ALA A 157 -12.36 -3.22 -7.48
N LEU A 158 -12.17 -3.67 -8.71
CA LEU A 158 -11.68 -2.86 -9.83
C LEU A 158 -12.80 -2.65 -10.85
N ASP A 159 -12.72 -1.55 -11.59
CA ASP A 159 -13.60 -1.35 -12.76
C ASP A 159 -13.10 -2.15 -13.96
N THR A 160 -11.80 -2.37 -14.07
CA THR A 160 -11.18 -3.17 -15.13
C THR A 160 -9.90 -3.85 -14.64
N ILE A 161 -9.53 -4.97 -15.22
CA ILE A 161 -8.26 -5.67 -15.01
C ILE A 161 -7.12 -5.12 -15.87
N ASP A 162 -7.42 -4.23 -16.81
CA ASP A 162 -6.48 -3.82 -17.87
C ASP A 162 -5.25 -3.11 -17.33
N TYR A 163 -5.40 -2.29 -16.28
CA TYR A 163 -4.27 -1.62 -15.64
C TYR A 163 -3.28 -2.62 -15.04
N LEU A 164 -3.77 -3.60 -14.28
CA LEU A 164 -2.94 -4.69 -13.72
C LEU A 164 -2.25 -5.51 -14.80
N LYS A 165 -2.99 -5.81 -15.89
CA LYS A 165 -2.45 -6.57 -17.02
C LYS A 165 -1.35 -5.81 -17.73
N ARG A 166 -1.58 -4.55 -18.08
CA ARG A 166 -0.59 -3.68 -18.76
C ARG A 166 0.63 -3.43 -17.88
N GLY A 167 0.42 -3.27 -16.56
CA GLY A 167 1.48 -3.05 -15.58
C GLY A 167 2.25 -4.31 -15.17
N GLY A 168 1.79 -5.51 -15.56
CA GLY A 168 2.45 -6.78 -15.21
C GLY A 168 2.31 -7.20 -13.73
N ARG A 169 1.45 -6.58 -12.95
CA ARG A 169 1.18 -6.90 -11.54
C ARG A 169 -0.09 -7.72 -11.33
N ILE A 170 -0.55 -8.37 -12.38
CA ILE A 170 -1.79 -9.16 -12.36
C ILE A 170 -1.68 -10.46 -11.53
N GLY A 171 -0.49 -11.00 -11.33
CA GLY A 171 -0.27 -12.21 -10.53
C GLY A 171 -1.15 -13.38 -10.95
N LYS A 172 -1.67 -14.12 -9.98
CA LYS A 172 -2.60 -15.25 -10.19
C LYS A 172 -3.99 -14.79 -10.66
N ALA A 173 -4.34 -13.52 -10.50
CA ALA A 173 -5.57 -12.95 -11.05
C ALA A 173 -5.61 -12.98 -12.59
N ALA A 174 -4.52 -13.36 -13.26
CA ALA A 174 -4.50 -13.61 -14.70
C ALA A 174 -5.59 -14.61 -15.16
N GLY A 175 -6.03 -15.51 -14.30
CA GLY A 175 -7.17 -16.40 -14.56
C GLY A 175 -8.52 -15.67 -14.74
N LEU A 176 -8.61 -14.39 -14.38
CA LEU A 176 -9.77 -13.54 -14.66
C LEU A 176 -9.81 -13.04 -16.11
N ILE A 177 -8.67 -13.12 -16.82
CA ILE A 177 -8.58 -12.72 -18.24
C ILE A 177 -9.41 -13.71 -19.05
N GLY A 178 -10.49 -13.24 -19.66
CA GLY A 178 -11.37 -14.03 -20.48
C GLY A 178 -12.33 -13.16 -21.29
N SER A 179 -13.07 -13.76 -22.19
CA SER A 179 -13.92 -13.10 -23.19
C SER A 179 -15.19 -12.41 -22.66
N ILE A 180 -15.35 -12.25 -21.35
CA ILE A 180 -16.56 -11.66 -20.77
C ILE A 180 -16.38 -10.14 -20.64
N LEU A 181 -17.07 -9.41 -21.48
CA LEU A 181 -17.18 -7.95 -21.43
C LEU A 181 -17.92 -7.52 -20.14
N LYS A 182 -17.47 -6.42 -19.52
CA LYS A 182 -18.13 -5.78 -18.36
C LYS A 182 -18.15 -6.64 -17.09
N ILE A 183 -16.99 -7.13 -16.65
CA ILE A 183 -16.83 -7.68 -15.30
C ILE A 183 -16.22 -6.63 -14.36
N LYS A 184 -16.53 -6.76 -13.08
CA LYS A 184 -15.81 -6.10 -11.97
C LYS A 184 -14.98 -7.15 -11.25
N PRO A 185 -13.66 -7.18 -11.47
CA PRO A 185 -12.75 -8.07 -10.76
C PRO A 185 -12.70 -7.69 -9.29
N VAL A 186 -12.73 -8.68 -8.41
CA VAL A 186 -12.39 -8.53 -7.00
C VAL A 186 -11.14 -9.32 -6.74
N ILE A 187 -10.10 -8.65 -6.29
CA ILE A 187 -8.78 -9.23 -6.01
C ILE A 187 -8.40 -9.07 -4.55
N TYR A 188 -7.44 -9.87 -4.11
CA TYR A 188 -6.86 -9.81 -2.77
C TYR A 188 -5.38 -10.22 -2.83
N LEU A 189 -4.64 -10.03 -1.75
CA LEU A 189 -3.34 -10.66 -1.57
C LEU A 189 -3.55 -11.99 -0.85
N ASN A 190 -3.10 -13.08 -1.49
CA ASN A 190 -3.20 -14.43 -0.91
C ASN A 190 -2.15 -14.65 0.20
N GLU A 191 -2.09 -15.85 0.77
CA GLU A 191 -1.17 -16.20 1.85
C GLU A 191 0.31 -16.02 1.49
N ASN A 192 0.65 -16.10 0.20
CA ASN A 192 1.99 -15.81 -0.33
C ASN A 192 2.19 -14.33 -0.67
N ASN A 193 1.22 -13.47 -0.35
CA ASN A 193 1.14 -12.05 -0.71
C ASN A 193 1.10 -11.78 -2.22
N GLU A 194 0.70 -12.75 -3.03
CA GLU A 194 0.52 -12.59 -4.46
C GLU A 194 -0.88 -12.05 -4.77
N VAL A 195 -0.99 -11.21 -5.77
CA VAL A 195 -2.29 -10.77 -6.30
C VAL A 195 -3.05 -11.97 -6.85
N ASP A 196 -4.22 -12.23 -6.28
CA ASP A 196 -5.07 -13.35 -6.66
C ASP A 196 -6.53 -12.91 -6.79
N ALA A 197 -7.34 -13.73 -7.46
CA ALA A 197 -8.73 -13.45 -7.74
C ALA A 197 -9.63 -13.95 -6.62
N LEU A 198 -10.29 -13.03 -5.91
CA LEU A 198 -11.36 -13.40 -5.00
C LEU A 198 -12.62 -13.79 -5.80
N GLY A 199 -12.86 -13.10 -6.92
CA GLY A 199 -13.93 -13.43 -7.84
C GLY A 199 -14.11 -12.43 -8.97
N LYS A 200 -15.02 -12.76 -9.88
CA LYS A 200 -15.48 -11.88 -10.97
C LYS A 200 -16.99 -11.73 -10.91
N VAL A 201 -17.45 -10.50 -10.82
CA VAL A 201 -18.87 -10.17 -10.73
C VAL A 201 -19.22 -9.12 -11.79
N ARG A 202 -20.51 -8.79 -11.94
CA ARG A 202 -20.95 -7.82 -12.96
C ARG A 202 -21.46 -6.51 -12.38
N THR A 203 -21.64 -6.44 -11.07
CA THR A 203 -22.21 -5.26 -10.41
C THR A 203 -21.40 -4.86 -9.18
N THR A 204 -21.34 -3.58 -8.89
CA THR A 204 -20.72 -3.05 -7.68
C THR A 204 -21.32 -3.66 -6.42
N LYS A 205 -22.66 -3.83 -6.38
CA LYS A 205 -23.32 -4.48 -5.23
C LYS A 205 -22.79 -5.88 -4.94
N LYS A 206 -22.57 -6.70 -5.99
CA LYS A 206 -22.00 -8.05 -5.82
C LYS A 206 -20.53 -8.00 -5.46
N ALA A 207 -19.76 -7.03 -5.98
CA ALA A 207 -18.36 -6.83 -5.61
C ALA A 207 -18.23 -6.47 -4.14
N ASN A 208 -19.02 -5.52 -3.66
CA ASN A 208 -19.05 -5.12 -2.25
C ASN A 208 -19.43 -6.30 -1.34
N ALA A 209 -20.47 -7.07 -1.70
CA ALA A 209 -20.85 -8.25 -0.94
C ALA A 209 -19.70 -9.26 -0.82
N LEU A 210 -19.00 -9.53 -1.92
CA LEU A 210 -17.88 -10.48 -1.95
C LEU A 210 -16.71 -9.99 -1.06
N MET A 211 -16.38 -8.69 -1.11
CA MET A 211 -15.35 -8.10 -0.24
C MET A 211 -15.75 -8.13 1.25
N ILE A 212 -17.01 -7.85 1.55
CA ILE A 212 -17.55 -7.92 2.93
C ILE A 212 -17.50 -9.35 3.46
N ASP A 213 -17.91 -10.32 2.66
CA ASP A 213 -17.85 -11.75 3.04
C ASP A 213 -16.40 -12.22 3.25
N TYR A 214 -15.46 -11.70 2.46
CA TYR A 214 -14.04 -11.96 2.66
C TYR A 214 -13.53 -11.33 3.97
N LEU A 215 -13.90 -10.05 4.22
CA LEU A 215 -13.49 -9.32 5.43
C LEU A 215 -13.97 -10.02 6.71
N LYS A 216 -15.22 -10.51 6.73
CA LYS A 216 -15.78 -11.27 7.87
C LYS A 216 -14.98 -12.54 8.20
N LYS A 217 -14.38 -13.18 7.19
CA LYS A 217 -13.53 -14.36 7.40
C LYS A 217 -12.17 -14.01 8.00
N GLN A 218 -11.81 -12.73 8.06
CA GLN A 218 -10.55 -12.24 8.62
C GLN A 218 -10.68 -11.80 10.08
N GLU A 219 -11.90 -11.80 10.63
CA GLU A 219 -12.15 -11.40 12.02
C GLU A 219 -11.45 -12.33 13.05
N PRO A 220 -11.09 -11.81 14.21
CA PRO A 220 -11.27 -10.44 14.66
C PRO A 220 -10.27 -9.46 14.02
N LEU A 221 -10.72 -8.23 13.76
CA LEU A 221 -9.89 -7.17 13.20
C LEU A 221 -9.37 -6.24 14.29
N LYS A 222 -8.13 -5.79 14.14
CA LYS A 222 -7.53 -4.72 14.95
C LYS A 222 -7.72 -3.36 14.31
N ARG A 223 -7.55 -3.27 12.98
CA ARG A 223 -7.67 -2.02 12.20
C ARG A 223 -8.33 -2.28 10.86
N LEU A 224 -9.01 -1.28 10.36
CA LEU A 224 -9.68 -1.29 9.07
C LEU A 224 -9.56 0.07 8.39
N GLY A 225 -9.11 0.06 7.14
CA GLY A 225 -9.11 1.22 6.25
C GLY A 225 -9.89 0.93 4.97
N ILE A 226 -10.45 1.97 4.41
CA ILE A 226 -11.13 1.95 3.11
C ILE A 226 -10.35 2.82 2.15
N VAL A 227 -10.05 2.27 0.99
CA VAL A 227 -9.27 2.93 -0.04
C VAL A 227 -10.08 3.04 -1.33
N HIS A 228 -9.90 4.15 -2.06
CA HIS A 228 -10.48 4.33 -3.39
C HIS A 228 -9.53 5.03 -4.36
N ILE A 229 -9.84 4.96 -5.66
CA ILE A 229 -9.23 5.76 -6.72
C ILE A 229 -10.39 6.35 -7.53
N GLU A 230 -10.55 7.70 -7.47
CA GLU A 230 -11.61 8.43 -8.18
C GLU A 230 -13.02 7.81 -7.99
N ASN A 231 -13.32 7.29 -6.80
CA ASN A 231 -14.60 6.63 -6.48
C ASN A 231 -15.00 6.83 -5.02
N GLU A 232 -15.02 8.08 -4.57
CA GLU A 232 -15.37 8.43 -3.19
C GLU A 232 -16.78 7.96 -2.80
N ALA A 233 -17.76 8.14 -3.70
CA ALA A 233 -19.12 7.69 -3.45
C ALA A 233 -19.22 6.17 -3.22
N GLY A 234 -18.48 5.38 -4.01
CA GLY A 234 -18.40 3.92 -3.81
C GLY A 234 -17.71 3.54 -2.51
N ALA A 235 -16.64 4.27 -2.15
CA ALA A 235 -15.94 4.07 -0.89
C ALA A 235 -16.79 4.43 0.32
N LYS A 236 -17.62 5.50 0.23
CA LYS A 236 -18.56 5.87 1.27
C LYS A 236 -19.59 4.78 1.56
N VAL A 237 -20.08 4.08 0.52
CA VAL A 237 -20.98 2.92 0.69
C VAL A 237 -20.28 1.79 1.49
N LEU A 238 -18.99 1.51 1.20
CA LEU A 238 -18.22 0.54 1.98
C LEU A 238 -17.98 1.00 3.41
N TYR A 239 -17.69 2.30 3.60
CA TYR A 239 -17.48 2.91 4.91
C TYR A 239 -18.73 2.77 5.79
N ASP A 240 -19.90 3.16 5.28
CA ASP A 240 -21.15 3.06 6.03
C ASP A 240 -21.43 1.61 6.42
N LYS A 241 -21.18 0.67 5.50
CA LYS A 241 -21.35 -0.76 5.78
C LYS A 241 -20.35 -1.28 6.82
N ALA A 242 -19.10 -0.83 6.76
CA ALA A 242 -18.09 -1.19 7.76
C ALA A 242 -18.43 -0.62 9.14
N LYS A 243 -18.94 0.62 9.21
CA LYS A 243 -19.43 1.25 10.45
C LYS A 243 -20.65 0.55 11.05
N GLU A 244 -21.56 0.00 10.22
CA GLU A 244 -22.64 -0.85 10.71
C GLU A 244 -22.12 -2.16 11.35
N MET A 245 -21.03 -2.74 10.77
CA MET A 245 -20.45 -3.99 11.27
C MET A 245 -19.54 -3.79 12.48
N TYR A 246 -18.83 -2.67 12.52
CA TYR A 246 -17.80 -2.34 13.53
C TYR A 246 -18.02 -0.94 14.07
N PRO A 247 -19.08 -0.69 14.84
CA PRO A 247 -19.49 0.67 15.27
C PRO A 247 -18.42 1.39 16.10
N ASP A 248 -17.68 0.65 16.92
CA ASP A 248 -16.68 1.20 17.85
C ASP A 248 -15.27 1.29 17.22
N MET A 249 -15.07 0.73 16.01
CA MET A 249 -13.79 0.77 15.34
C MET A 249 -13.57 2.13 14.68
N ASP A 250 -12.38 2.69 14.86
CA ASP A 250 -11.92 3.79 14.02
C ASP A 250 -11.59 3.27 12.61
N ILE A 251 -12.32 3.79 11.63
CA ILE A 251 -12.21 3.36 10.22
C ILE A 251 -11.80 4.56 9.39
N THR A 252 -10.61 4.46 8.79
CA THR A 252 -10.10 5.51 7.89
C THR A 252 -10.63 5.30 6.47
N LEU A 253 -11.07 6.38 5.83
CA LEU A 253 -11.38 6.41 4.40
C LEU A 253 -10.37 7.33 3.71
N THR A 254 -9.67 6.81 2.71
CA THR A 254 -8.58 7.52 2.04
C THR A 254 -8.53 7.23 0.54
N THR A 255 -7.84 8.10 -0.18
CA THR A 255 -7.50 7.90 -1.59
C THR A 255 -6.20 7.10 -1.70
N ALA A 256 -6.10 6.21 -2.69
CA ALA A 256 -4.83 5.56 -3.03
C ALA A 256 -3.86 6.56 -3.69
N THR A 257 -2.62 6.13 -3.88
CA THR A 257 -1.56 7.00 -4.40
C THR A 257 -1.44 6.95 -5.93
N PRO A 258 -0.75 7.92 -6.56
CA PRO A 258 -0.52 7.91 -8.01
C PRO A 258 0.16 6.65 -8.54
N VAL A 259 1.17 6.10 -7.84
CA VAL A 259 1.80 4.82 -8.21
C VAL A 259 0.79 3.68 -8.21
N LEU A 260 -0.03 3.57 -7.17
CA LEU A 260 -1.07 2.54 -7.12
C LEU A 260 -2.11 2.73 -8.23
N THR A 261 -2.44 3.98 -8.56
CA THR A 261 -3.35 4.32 -9.67
C THR A 261 -2.84 3.81 -11.01
N ALA A 262 -1.52 3.87 -11.25
CA ALA A 262 -0.90 3.38 -12.49
C ALA A 262 -1.17 1.88 -12.74
N TYR A 263 -1.37 1.09 -11.68
CA TYR A 263 -1.61 -0.36 -11.77
C TYR A 263 -3.06 -0.78 -11.54
N LEU A 264 -3.83 0.01 -10.81
CA LEU A 264 -5.18 -0.36 -10.38
C LEU A 264 -6.28 0.39 -11.13
N GLY A 265 -5.95 1.58 -11.67
CA GLY A 265 -6.87 2.42 -12.44
C GLY A 265 -7.97 3.08 -11.61
N PRO A 266 -8.76 3.97 -12.25
CA PRO A 266 -9.89 4.63 -11.61
C PRO A 266 -11.04 3.66 -11.31
N GLY A 267 -11.91 4.06 -10.37
CA GLY A 267 -13.10 3.30 -9.99
C GLY A 267 -12.87 2.27 -8.89
N LEU A 268 -11.62 2.06 -8.47
CA LEU A 268 -11.28 1.14 -7.37
C LEU A 268 -11.96 1.54 -6.07
N THR A 269 -12.44 0.53 -5.33
CA THR A 269 -12.76 0.63 -3.90
C THR A 269 -12.35 -0.65 -3.19
N GLY A 270 -12.00 -0.58 -1.90
CA GLY A 270 -11.66 -1.78 -1.15
C GLY A 270 -11.34 -1.58 0.30
N PHE A 271 -11.05 -2.69 0.96
CA PHE A 271 -10.65 -2.79 2.34
C PHE A 271 -9.17 -3.12 2.45
N ILE A 272 -8.50 -2.47 3.40
CA ILE A 272 -7.17 -2.83 3.88
C ILE A 272 -7.29 -2.97 5.40
N PHE A 273 -6.81 -4.08 5.95
CA PHE A 273 -7.06 -4.43 7.35
C PHE A 273 -5.83 -5.04 8.02
N GLU A 274 -5.83 -5.01 9.35
CA GLU A 274 -4.97 -5.82 10.21
C GLU A 274 -5.85 -6.68 11.09
N ARG A 275 -5.58 -7.99 11.10
CA ARG A 275 -6.23 -8.95 12.02
C ARG A 275 -5.70 -8.74 13.43
N ALA A 276 -6.53 -8.92 14.43
CA ALA A 276 -6.08 -9.01 15.82
C ALA A 276 -5.19 -10.24 16.04
N LYS A 277 -4.50 -10.28 17.18
CA LYS A 277 -3.69 -11.43 17.61
C LYS A 277 -4.57 -12.61 18.00
#